data_1cd674dded53655a96ac2d6ac35fc909
#
_entry.id   1cd674dded53655a96ac2d6ac35fc909
#
_cell.length_a   1.000
_cell.length_b   1.000
_cell.length_c   1.000
_cell.angle_alpha   90.00
_cell.angle_beta   90.00
_cell.angle_gamma   90.00
#
_symmetry.space_group_name_H-M   'P 1'
#
loop_
_entity.id
_entity.type
_entity.pdbx_description
1 polymer ?
#
loop_
_entity_poly.entity_id
_entity_poly.type
_entity_poly.pdbx_seq_one_letter_code
_entity_poly.pdbx_strand_id
1 'polypeptide(L)'
;VAQLIKLYDYISRYETNMYQYSSQYIRLKLENWKKIKHRWEQGELHPNEEDGESLYEREGRDKTWLRFFRKEKAEYDVGTPEEPWTPATMMELKQYFLDGVLPFQVKWASTTIQKKSFIEKTIYKDQMLKMLLQRLPDTFLVMYYPVVEIKSVPVEAEILIIGPHEVEIISVMEVPDVTMIYPSSESSWQVEKMGEHAKVFSPMHGLKRTETFVRSVLHTYALDFSFHKVVLAPSHTFDGAKPPFLTSYIDSTNFSDWLDKKRKLNAPLKHKQLKAANLLMRHTKTIAFKRPEWETDETSEK
;
A
#
# COMPACT_ATOMS: atom_id res chain seq x y z
N VAL A 1 -8.99 -3.84 5.38
CA VAL A 1 -8.32 -3.14 4.27
C VAL A 1 -7.22 -2.25 4.83
N ALA A 2 -5.95 -2.63 4.67
CA ALA A 2 -4.82 -1.83 5.15
C ALA A 2 -4.79 -0.44 4.49
N GLN A 3 -4.03 0.47 5.05
CA GLN A 3 -3.90 1.84 4.56
C GLN A 3 -2.61 1.99 3.73
N LEU A 4 -2.72 2.40 2.48
CA LEU A 4 -1.57 2.78 1.66
C LEU A 4 -1.12 4.19 2.04
N ILE A 5 -0.05 4.29 2.82
CA ILE A 5 0.42 5.58 3.31
C ILE A 5 1.53 6.19 2.44
N LYS A 6 2.28 5.39 1.71
CA LYS A 6 3.32 5.80 0.77
C LYS A 6 3.39 4.84 -0.41
N LEU A 7 3.57 5.38 -1.61
CA LEU A 7 3.75 4.65 -2.86
C LEU A 7 4.96 5.21 -3.58
N TYR A 8 6.01 4.44 -3.75
CA TYR A 8 7.27 4.85 -4.37
C TYR A 8 7.78 6.22 -3.82
N ASP A 9 8.12 7.13 -4.71
CA ASP A 9 8.47 8.51 -4.40
C ASP A 9 7.29 9.48 -4.56
N TYR A 10 6.05 8.98 -4.63
CA TYR A 10 4.87 9.84 -4.80
C TYR A 10 4.54 10.60 -3.52
N ILE A 11 3.97 11.80 -3.70
CA ILE A 11 3.47 12.59 -2.57
C ILE A 11 2.26 11.92 -1.93
N SER A 12 2.15 12.03 -0.61
CA SER A 12 1.02 11.44 0.11
C SER A 12 0.35 12.45 1.04
N ARG A 13 -0.98 12.35 1.16
CA ARG A 13 -1.74 13.13 2.16
C ARG A 13 -1.27 12.85 3.58
N TYR A 14 -0.85 11.63 3.85
CA TYR A 14 -0.34 11.24 5.18
C TYR A 14 0.94 11.99 5.56
N GLU A 15 1.71 12.54 4.60
CA GLU A 15 2.88 13.40 4.88
C GLU A 15 2.48 14.70 5.58
N THR A 16 1.27 15.20 5.35
CA THR A 16 0.78 16.44 6.00
C THR A 16 0.34 16.19 7.43
N ASN A 17 -0.37 15.09 7.70
CA ASN A 17 -0.77 14.71 9.05
C ASN A 17 -1.11 13.21 9.14
N MET A 18 -0.14 12.40 9.53
CA MET A 18 -0.28 10.96 9.69
C MET A 18 -1.45 10.56 10.61
N TYR A 19 -1.57 11.24 11.74
CA TYR A 19 -2.58 10.87 12.76
C TYR A 19 -3.99 11.15 12.30
N GLN A 20 -4.20 12.31 11.70
CA GLN A 20 -5.51 12.71 11.20
C GLN A 20 -5.97 11.82 10.05
N TYR A 21 -5.12 11.66 9.01
CA TYR A 21 -5.51 10.91 7.82
C TYR A 21 -5.69 9.41 8.09
N SER A 22 -4.90 8.82 8.99
CA SER A 22 -5.11 7.41 9.35
C SER A 22 -6.46 7.16 10.04
N SER A 23 -6.87 8.05 10.94
CA SER A 23 -8.18 7.98 11.61
C SER A 23 -9.33 8.28 10.65
N GLN A 24 -9.15 9.28 9.80
CA GLN A 24 -10.12 9.69 8.79
C GLN A 24 -10.38 8.58 7.76
N TYR A 25 -9.33 7.88 7.32
CA TYR A 25 -9.47 6.74 6.42
C TYR A 25 -10.39 5.67 6.99
N ILE A 26 -10.19 5.25 8.25
CA ILE A 26 -11.01 4.20 8.88
C ILE A 26 -12.47 4.64 8.93
N ARG A 27 -12.73 5.90 9.32
CA ARG A 27 -14.08 6.45 9.38
C ARG A 27 -14.75 6.45 7.99
N LEU A 28 -14.10 7.01 6.99
CA LEU A 28 -14.62 7.09 5.62
C LEU A 28 -14.89 5.70 5.03
N LYS A 29 -13.99 4.76 5.24
CA LYS A 29 -14.19 3.37 4.81
C LYS A 29 -15.44 2.75 5.42
N LEU A 30 -15.67 2.93 6.73
CA LEU A 30 -16.84 2.40 7.42
C LEU A 30 -18.13 3.05 6.95
N GLU A 31 -18.13 4.37 6.77
CA GLU A 31 -19.29 5.12 6.26
C GLU A 31 -19.65 4.67 4.85
N ASN A 32 -18.66 4.50 3.98
CA ASN A 32 -18.86 4.01 2.63
C ASN A 32 -19.41 2.59 2.59
N TRP A 33 -18.84 1.68 3.38
CA TRP A 33 -19.35 0.34 3.46
C TRP A 33 -20.83 0.31 3.85
N LYS A 34 -21.22 1.12 4.86
CA LYS A 34 -22.62 1.23 5.28
C LYS A 34 -23.54 1.75 4.17
N LYS A 35 -23.10 2.75 3.41
CA LYS A 35 -23.87 3.32 2.29
C LYS A 35 -24.04 2.33 1.14
N ILE A 36 -22.94 1.70 0.69
CA ILE A 36 -22.97 0.72 -0.40
C ILE A 36 -23.86 -0.47 0.00
N LYS A 37 -23.68 -0.98 1.23
CA LYS A 37 -24.49 -2.08 1.74
C LYS A 37 -25.98 -1.73 1.78
N HIS A 38 -26.34 -0.53 2.28
CA HIS A 38 -27.72 -0.07 2.33
C HIS A 38 -28.35 0.05 0.93
N ARG A 39 -27.65 0.66 -0.03
CA ARG A 39 -28.14 0.76 -1.42
C ARG A 39 -28.29 -0.61 -2.07
N TRP A 40 -27.39 -1.54 -1.81
CA TRP A 40 -27.49 -2.91 -2.30
C TRP A 40 -28.71 -3.64 -1.71
N GLU A 41 -28.97 -3.49 -0.41
CA GLU A 41 -30.14 -4.07 0.27
C GLU A 41 -31.47 -3.50 -0.25
N GLN A 42 -31.46 -2.26 -0.77
CA GLN A 42 -32.62 -1.62 -1.39
C GLN A 42 -32.76 -1.96 -2.90
N GLY A 43 -31.80 -2.64 -3.49
CA GLY A 43 -31.75 -2.88 -4.94
C GLY A 43 -31.42 -1.64 -5.79
N GLU A 44 -30.87 -0.59 -5.15
CA GLU A 44 -30.56 0.71 -5.76
C GLU A 44 -29.07 0.84 -6.17
N LEU A 45 -28.29 -0.23 -6.09
CA LEU A 45 -26.90 -0.22 -6.47
C LEU A 45 -26.78 -0.37 -8.00
N HIS A 46 -26.56 0.74 -8.69
CA HIS A 46 -26.34 0.77 -10.15
C HIS A 46 -24.86 0.94 -10.48
N PRO A 47 -24.26 0.07 -11.31
CA PRO A 47 -22.83 0.07 -11.58
C PRO A 47 -22.30 1.33 -12.29
N ASN A 48 -23.17 2.10 -12.94
CA ASN A 48 -22.81 3.30 -13.72
C ASN A 48 -23.02 4.63 -12.99
N GLU A 49 -23.58 4.63 -11.79
CA GLU A 49 -23.67 5.86 -11.01
C GLU A 49 -22.33 6.09 -10.31
N GLU A 50 -21.82 7.30 -10.36
CA GLU A 50 -20.55 7.87 -9.87
C GLU A 50 -20.23 7.55 -8.38
N ASP A 51 -20.45 6.31 -7.95
CA ASP A 51 -20.39 5.90 -6.55
C ASP A 51 -18.99 5.92 -5.94
N GLY A 52 -17.94 5.74 -6.75
CA GLY A 52 -16.57 5.74 -6.26
C GLY A 52 -16.05 7.13 -5.86
N GLU A 53 -16.49 8.19 -6.53
CA GLU A 53 -16.04 9.56 -6.25
C GLU A 53 -16.96 10.30 -5.26
N SER A 54 -18.27 10.15 -5.38
CA SER A 54 -19.23 10.88 -4.53
C SER A 54 -19.19 10.45 -3.06
N LEU A 55 -18.72 9.25 -2.79
CA LEU A 55 -18.70 8.67 -1.44
C LEU A 55 -17.57 9.21 -0.56
N TYR A 56 -16.47 9.70 -1.17
CA TYR A 56 -15.30 10.21 -0.46
C TYR A 56 -15.21 11.75 -0.46
N GLU A 57 -16.12 12.46 -1.14
CA GLU A 57 -16.06 13.89 -1.39
C GLU A 57 -16.71 14.81 -0.34
N ARG A 58 -17.40 14.26 0.67
CA ARG A 58 -18.21 15.07 1.59
C ARG A 58 -17.51 15.70 2.79
N GLU A 59 -16.19 15.73 2.85
CA GLU A 59 -15.48 16.43 3.92
C GLU A 59 -14.76 17.69 3.45
N GLY A 60 -15.49 18.73 3.25
CA GLY A 60 -15.00 20.09 3.10
C GLY A 60 -16.18 21.01 2.81
N ARG A 61 -16.40 22.00 3.67
CA ARG A 61 -17.41 23.07 3.46
C ARG A 61 -17.13 23.95 2.23
N ASP A 62 -16.19 23.58 1.37
CA ASP A 62 -15.81 24.35 0.18
C ASP A 62 -16.28 23.66 -1.09
N LYS A 63 -17.38 24.20 -1.64
CA LYS A 63 -17.96 23.79 -2.95
C LYS A 63 -16.97 23.98 -4.14
N THR A 64 -15.91 24.72 -3.95
CA THR A 64 -14.87 24.96 -4.95
C THR A 64 -14.02 23.70 -5.18
N TRP A 65 -13.79 22.93 -4.16
CA TRP A 65 -13.01 21.70 -4.16
C TRP A 65 -13.67 20.57 -4.98
N LEU A 66 -14.99 20.47 -4.95
CA LEU A 66 -15.79 19.51 -5.73
C LEU A 66 -15.67 19.72 -7.25
N ARG A 67 -15.41 20.96 -7.68
CA ARG A 67 -15.30 21.33 -9.09
C ARG A 67 -14.00 20.82 -9.73
N PHE A 68 -12.93 20.65 -8.95
CA PHE A 68 -11.64 20.19 -9.40
C PHE A 68 -11.59 18.67 -9.65
N PHE A 69 -12.31 17.88 -8.87
CA PHE A 69 -12.36 16.42 -9.07
C PHE A 69 -13.17 16.01 -10.30
N ARG A 70 -14.13 16.82 -10.71
CA ARG A 70 -14.97 16.55 -11.88
C ARG A 70 -14.21 16.63 -13.21
N LYS A 71 -13.08 17.34 -13.24
CA LYS A 71 -12.26 17.53 -14.45
C LYS A 71 -11.20 16.45 -14.63
N GLU A 72 -10.76 15.79 -13.55
CA GLU A 72 -9.74 14.71 -13.57
C GLU A 72 -10.29 13.34 -14.02
N LYS A 73 -11.62 13.14 -14.05
CA LYS A 73 -12.24 11.87 -14.47
C LYS A 73 -11.91 11.47 -15.91
N ALA A 74 -11.60 12.44 -16.78
CA ALA A 74 -11.22 12.19 -18.17
C ALA A 74 -9.78 11.67 -18.35
N GLU A 75 -8.92 11.78 -17.33
CA GLU A 75 -7.50 11.38 -17.40
C GLU A 75 -7.23 9.96 -16.87
N TYR A 76 -8.15 9.39 -16.08
CA TYR A 76 -8.00 8.05 -15.46
C TYR A 76 -9.04 7.07 -16.03
N ASP A 77 -8.90 6.75 -17.30
CA ASP A 77 -9.59 5.58 -17.89
C ASP A 77 -8.94 4.29 -17.34
N VAL A 78 -9.25 3.99 -16.08
CA VAL A 78 -9.07 2.65 -15.53
C VAL A 78 -10.15 1.82 -16.22
N GLY A 79 -9.74 0.97 -17.17
CA GLY A 79 -10.64 0.14 -17.96
C GLY A 79 -11.83 -0.33 -17.14
N THR A 80 -12.97 0.26 -17.40
CA THR A 80 -14.24 -0.17 -16.83
C THR A 80 -14.44 -1.64 -17.20
N PRO A 81 -14.95 -2.49 -16.31
CA PRO A 81 -15.41 -3.81 -16.68
C PRO A 81 -16.32 -3.71 -17.91
N GLU A 82 -16.11 -4.55 -18.90
CA GLU A 82 -16.81 -4.51 -20.20
C GLU A 82 -18.34 -4.61 -20.10
N GLU A 83 -18.87 -5.00 -18.93
CA GLU A 83 -20.31 -4.94 -18.62
C GLU A 83 -20.56 -4.44 -17.19
N PRO A 84 -21.63 -3.65 -16.97
CA PRO A 84 -22.04 -3.20 -15.65
C PRO A 84 -22.46 -4.40 -14.79
N TRP A 85 -21.58 -4.83 -13.89
CA TRP A 85 -21.81 -5.96 -13.00
C TRP A 85 -22.36 -5.50 -11.65
N THR A 86 -23.52 -6.03 -11.26
CA THR A 86 -24.13 -5.80 -9.95
C THR A 86 -23.91 -7.01 -9.06
N PRO A 87 -23.35 -6.85 -7.84
CA PRO A 87 -23.11 -7.96 -6.94
C PRO A 87 -24.42 -8.62 -6.50
N ALA A 88 -24.54 -9.94 -6.71
CA ALA A 88 -25.69 -10.74 -6.34
C ALA A 88 -25.60 -11.27 -4.91
N THR A 89 -24.39 -11.48 -4.39
CA THR A 89 -24.13 -12.04 -3.07
C THR A 89 -23.38 -11.04 -2.16
N MET A 90 -23.50 -11.24 -0.84
CA MET A 90 -22.75 -10.44 0.14
C MET A 90 -21.23 -10.58 -0.05
N MET A 91 -20.73 -11.70 -0.56
CA MET A 91 -19.31 -11.91 -0.83
C MET A 91 -18.88 -11.06 -2.03
N GLU A 92 -19.66 -11.04 -3.08
CA GLU A 92 -19.44 -10.20 -4.25
C GLU A 92 -19.53 -8.71 -3.91
N LEU A 93 -20.51 -8.31 -3.06
CA LEU A 93 -20.60 -6.95 -2.58
C LEU A 93 -19.35 -6.50 -1.81
N LYS A 94 -18.80 -7.39 -0.97
CA LYS A 94 -17.53 -7.11 -0.28
C LYS A 94 -16.38 -6.93 -1.27
N GLN A 95 -16.29 -7.78 -2.29
CA GLN A 95 -15.24 -7.67 -3.31
C GLN A 95 -15.41 -6.38 -4.13
N TYR A 96 -16.62 -6.06 -4.55
CA TYR A 96 -16.96 -4.79 -5.22
C TYR A 96 -16.50 -3.57 -4.40
N PHE A 97 -16.81 -3.57 -3.11
CA PHE A 97 -16.34 -2.51 -2.20
C PHE A 97 -14.83 -2.45 -2.10
N LEU A 98 -14.14 -3.60 -1.97
CA LEU A 98 -12.68 -3.67 -1.85
C LEU A 98 -11.98 -3.15 -3.13
N ASP A 99 -12.54 -3.46 -4.29
CA ASP A 99 -12.02 -2.99 -5.57
C ASP A 99 -12.21 -1.47 -5.74
N GLY A 100 -13.34 -0.93 -5.28
CA GLY A 100 -13.59 0.52 -5.26
C GLY A 100 -12.71 1.31 -4.28
N VAL A 101 -12.20 0.67 -3.21
CA VAL A 101 -11.32 1.34 -2.24
C VAL A 101 -9.89 1.53 -2.79
N LEU A 102 -9.40 0.68 -3.68
CA LEU A 102 -8.04 0.75 -4.20
C LEU A 102 -7.72 2.07 -4.93
N PRO A 103 -8.53 2.54 -5.89
CA PRO A 103 -8.29 3.84 -6.56
C PRO A 103 -8.24 5.01 -5.56
N PHE A 104 -9.11 5.00 -4.56
CA PHE A 104 -9.13 6.01 -3.51
C PHE A 104 -7.82 6.02 -2.70
N GLN A 105 -7.29 4.86 -2.33
CA GLN A 105 -6.03 4.75 -1.59
C GLN A 105 -4.85 5.22 -2.43
N VAL A 106 -4.78 4.84 -3.71
CA VAL A 106 -3.75 5.29 -4.64
C VAL A 106 -3.81 6.82 -4.79
N LYS A 107 -5.00 7.39 -4.91
CA LYS A 107 -5.20 8.86 -4.96
C LYS A 107 -4.66 9.53 -3.69
N TRP A 108 -4.92 9.00 -2.50
CA TRP A 108 -4.40 9.56 -1.25
C TRP A 108 -2.89 9.42 -1.11
N ALA A 109 -2.31 8.34 -1.65
CA ALA A 109 -0.87 8.08 -1.65
C ALA A 109 -0.12 8.75 -2.83
N SER A 110 -0.80 9.59 -3.63
CA SER A 110 -0.19 10.27 -4.78
C SER A 110 -0.57 11.73 -4.92
N THR A 111 -1.46 12.26 -4.04
CA THR A 111 -1.94 13.65 -4.12
C THR A 111 -2.09 14.28 -2.74
N THR A 112 -1.89 15.60 -2.71
CA THR A 112 -2.32 16.48 -1.62
C THR A 112 -3.27 17.55 -2.20
N ILE A 113 -3.67 18.51 -1.38
CA ILE A 113 -4.48 19.65 -1.83
C ILE A 113 -3.74 20.43 -2.91
N GLN A 114 -2.44 20.70 -2.74
CA GLN A 114 -1.65 21.59 -3.58
C GLN A 114 -0.78 20.89 -4.63
N LYS A 115 -0.46 19.61 -4.42
CA LYS A 115 0.51 18.88 -5.24
C LYS A 115 -0.02 17.53 -5.66
N LYS A 116 0.46 17.03 -6.80
CA LYS A 116 0.21 15.68 -7.29
C LYS A 116 1.49 15.05 -7.83
N SER A 117 1.56 13.71 -7.78
CA SER A 117 2.57 12.91 -8.49
C SER A 117 1.90 12.25 -9.71
N PHE A 118 2.68 11.98 -10.76
CA PHE A 118 2.19 11.21 -11.90
C PHE A 118 2.16 9.72 -11.54
N ILE A 119 1.00 9.10 -11.70
CA ILE A 119 0.77 7.70 -11.36
C ILE A 119 0.90 6.85 -12.62
N GLU A 120 1.67 5.77 -12.52
CA GLU A 120 1.70 4.75 -13.56
C GLU A 120 0.42 3.90 -13.51
N LYS A 121 -0.27 3.74 -14.64
CA LYS A 121 -1.52 2.96 -14.71
C LYS A 121 -1.35 1.48 -14.31
N THR A 122 -0.15 0.94 -14.43
CA THR A 122 0.20 -0.44 -14.02
C THR A 122 -0.06 -0.72 -12.55
N ILE A 123 0.00 0.30 -11.69
CA ILE A 123 -0.25 0.19 -10.24
C ILE A 123 -1.63 -0.38 -9.92
N TYR A 124 -2.64 -0.02 -10.69
CA TYR A 124 -4.02 -0.52 -10.48
C TYR A 124 -4.17 -2.01 -10.81
N LYS A 125 -3.21 -2.58 -11.55
CA LYS A 125 -3.16 -4.01 -11.91
C LYS A 125 -2.19 -4.81 -11.03
N ASP A 126 -1.48 -4.14 -10.13
CA ASP A 126 -0.51 -4.79 -9.23
C ASP A 126 -1.23 -5.70 -8.23
N GLN A 127 -1.11 -7.02 -8.44
CA GLN A 127 -1.78 -8.03 -7.64
C GLN A 127 -1.24 -8.10 -6.21
N MET A 128 0.06 -7.86 -6.02
CA MET A 128 0.68 -7.88 -4.70
C MET A 128 0.20 -6.69 -3.86
N LEU A 129 0.20 -5.48 -4.43
CA LEU A 129 -0.35 -4.28 -3.79
C LEU A 129 -1.83 -4.50 -3.42
N LYS A 130 -2.64 -4.96 -4.39
CA LYS A 130 -4.06 -5.26 -4.19
C LYS A 130 -4.26 -6.28 -3.06
N MET A 131 -3.52 -7.37 -3.07
CA MET A 131 -3.58 -8.42 -2.05
C MET A 131 -3.24 -7.87 -0.66
N LEU A 132 -2.13 -7.16 -0.50
CA LEU A 132 -1.71 -6.59 0.78
C LEU A 132 -2.77 -5.62 1.33
N LEU A 133 -3.27 -4.71 0.50
CA LEU A 133 -4.27 -3.74 0.94
C LEU A 133 -5.60 -4.40 1.30
N GLN A 134 -6.09 -5.30 0.47
CA GLN A 134 -7.41 -5.92 0.68
C GLN A 134 -7.44 -6.95 1.80
N ARG A 135 -6.33 -7.67 2.03
CA ARG A 135 -6.30 -8.80 2.96
C ARG A 135 -5.86 -8.45 4.38
N LEU A 136 -5.09 -7.37 4.55
CA LEU A 136 -4.67 -6.92 5.88
C LEU A 136 -5.72 -6.00 6.54
N PRO A 137 -5.79 -5.96 7.90
CA PRO A 137 -6.65 -5.06 8.65
C PRO A 137 -6.35 -3.58 8.39
N ASP A 138 -7.32 -2.70 8.62
CA ASP A 138 -7.21 -1.24 8.41
C ASP A 138 -6.30 -0.53 9.43
N THR A 139 -5.88 -1.23 10.45
CA THR A 139 -4.87 -0.77 11.40
C THR A 139 -3.44 -1.00 10.93
N PHE A 140 -3.23 -1.68 9.81
CA PHE A 140 -1.91 -1.83 9.19
C PHE A 140 -1.66 -0.71 8.18
N LEU A 141 -0.46 -0.14 8.22
CA LEU A 141 -0.03 0.95 7.34
C LEU A 141 1.03 0.41 6.37
N VAL A 142 0.84 0.62 5.09
CA VAL A 142 1.70 0.07 4.03
C VAL A 142 2.45 1.20 3.33
N MET A 143 3.78 1.08 3.28
CA MET A 143 4.63 1.85 2.37
C MET A 143 5.09 0.87 1.29
N TYR A 144 4.67 1.12 0.06
CA TYR A 144 4.88 0.20 -1.06
C TYR A 144 6.08 0.68 -1.88
N TYR A 145 7.20 -0.03 -1.78
CA TYR A 145 8.50 0.27 -2.39
C TYR A 145 8.91 1.75 -2.27
N PRO A 146 8.95 2.31 -1.06
CA PRO A 146 9.27 3.71 -0.88
C PRO A 146 10.71 4.01 -1.31
N VAL A 147 10.93 5.14 -1.98
CA VAL A 147 12.29 5.60 -2.28
C VAL A 147 12.86 6.29 -1.04
N VAL A 148 14.01 5.79 -0.59
CA VAL A 148 14.73 6.29 0.60
C VAL A 148 16.11 6.78 0.20
N GLU A 149 16.72 7.61 1.03
CA GLU A 149 18.08 8.08 0.79
C GLU A 149 19.06 7.34 1.71
N ILE A 150 20.00 6.62 1.10
CA ILE A 150 21.06 5.93 1.80
C ILE A 150 22.41 6.49 1.34
N LYS A 151 23.17 7.12 2.25
CA LYS A 151 24.44 7.80 1.90
C LYS A 151 24.28 8.78 0.73
N SER A 152 23.22 9.59 0.76
CA SER A 152 22.86 10.57 -0.28
C SER A 152 22.54 9.98 -1.66
N VAL A 153 22.30 8.68 -1.75
CA VAL A 153 21.86 8.01 -2.98
C VAL A 153 20.39 7.60 -2.81
N PRO A 154 19.49 8.00 -3.72
CA PRO A 154 18.13 7.52 -3.71
C PRO A 154 18.09 6.03 -4.10
N VAL A 155 17.42 5.24 -3.28
CA VAL A 155 17.32 3.79 -3.44
C VAL A 155 15.89 3.37 -3.15
N GLU A 156 15.33 2.51 -3.97
CA GLU A 156 14.06 1.86 -3.69
C GLU A 156 14.25 0.87 -2.53
N ALA A 157 13.45 1.05 -1.50
CA ALA A 157 13.40 0.15 -0.37
C ALA A 157 12.38 -0.97 -0.60
N GLU A 158 12.47 -2.03 0.17
CA GLU A 158 11.47 -3.08 0.20
C GLU A 158 10.14 -2.58 0.81
N ILE A 159 9.07 -3.32 0.61
CA ILE A 159 7.75 -2.99 1.18
C ILE A 159 7.84 -2.95 2.71
N LEU A 160 7.28 -1.90 3.33
CA LEU A 160 7.16 -1.79 4.78
C LEU A 160 5.70 -1.94 5.18
N ILE A 161 5.42 -2.91 6.04
CA ILE A 161 4.12 -3.05 6.69
C ILE A 161 4.29 -2.68 8.17
N ILE A 162 3.70 -1.56 8.57
CA ILE A 162 3.79 -1.05 9.92
C ILE A 162 2.55 -1.50 10.68
N GLY A 163 2.73 -2.55 11.46
CA GLY A 163 1.71 -3.14 12.32
C GLY A 163 1.63 -2.47 13.69
N PRO A 164 0.71 -2.92 14.55
CA PRO A 164 0.55 -2.37 15.91
C PRO A 164 1.78 -2.50 16.83
N HIS A 165 2.69 -3.44 16.54
CA HIS A 165 3.81 -3.79 17.41
C HIS A 165 5.17 -3.72 16.75
N GLU A 166 5.23 -3.85 15.42
CA GLU A 166 6.49 -3.95 14.67
C GLU A 166 6.35 -3.44 13.24
N VAL A 167 7.50 -3.20 12.61
CA VAL A 167 7.63 -2.98 11.16
C VAL A 167 8.04 -4.30 10.53
N GLU A 168 7.28 -4.82 9.58
CA GLU A 168 7.74 -5.89 8.71
C GLU A 168 8.33 -5.31 7.43
N ILE A 169 9.53 -5.73 7.12
CA ILE A 169 10.26 -5.40 5.89
C ILE A 169 10.08 -6.60 4.95
N ILE A 170 9.34 -6.42 3.87
CA ILE A 170 8.92 -7.53 3.01
C ILE A 170 9.57 -7.42 1.65
N SER A 171 10.38 -8.41 1.30
CA SER A 171 10.84 -8.63 -0.06
C SER A 171 9.98 -9.71 -0.72
N VAL A 172 9.33 -9.34 -1.82
CA VAL A 172 8.49 -10.26 -2.59
C VAL A 172 9.34 -11.01 -3.59
N MET A 173 9.16 -12.32 -3.62
CA MET A 173 9.88 -13.20 -4.52
C MET A 173 8.88 -13.99 -5.37
N GLU A 174 8.57 -13.45 -6.55
CA GLU A 174 7.75 -14.11 -7.56
C GLU A 174 8.60 -14.33 -8.81
N VAL A 175 8.87 -15.58 -9.12
CA VAL A 175 9.66 -15.96 -10.28
C VAL A 175 8.80 -16.83 -11.20
N PRO A 176 8.57 -16.42 -12.45
CA PRO A 176 7.72 -17.18 -13.38
C PRO A 176 8.24 -18.61 -13.58
N ASP A 177 7.31 -19.57 -13.64
CA ASP A 177 7.57 -20.98 -13.89
C ASP A 177 8.47 -21.69 -12.86
N VAL A 178 8.65 -21.12 -11.67
CA VAL A 178 9.39 -21.73 -10.56
C VAL A 178 8.42 -22.37 -9.58
N THR A 179 8.77 -23.55 -9.09
CA THR A 179 8.02 -24.25 -8.04
C THR A 179 8.73 -24.22 -6.71
N MET A 180 10.05 -24.40 -6.72
CA MET A 180 10.89 -24.52 -5.53
C MET A 180 11.99 -23.47 -5.51
N ILE A 181 12.21 -22.88 -4.35
CA ILE A 181 13.28 -21.91 -4.09
C ILE A 181 14.18 -22.49 -3.00
N TYR A 182 15.51 -22.48 -3.25
CA TYR A 182 16.53 -22.96 -2.33
C TYR A 182 17.32 -21.78 -1.76
N PRO A 183 16.91 -21.27 -0.56
CA PRO A 183 17.63 -20.21 0.12
C PRO A 183 19.06 -20.62 0.46
N SER A 184 19.99 -19.69 0.37
CA SER A 184 21.38 -19.88 0.78
C SER A 184 21.92 -18.61 1.46
N SER A 185 23.11 -18.71 2.06
CA SER A 185 23.84 -17.56 2.60
C SER A 185 24.55 -16.73 1.52
N GLU A 186 24.57 -17.20 0.30
CA GLU A 186 25.22 -16.54 -0.84
C GLU A 186 24.41 -15.36 -1.39
N SER A 187 25.02 -14.59 -2.27
CA SER A 187 24.39 -13.45 -2.96
C SER A 187 23.32 -13.88 -3.98
N SER A 188 23.29 -15.16 -4.35
CA SER A 188 22.28 -15.74 -5.24
C SER A 188 21.68 -16.99 -4.62
N TRP A 189 20.38 -17.18 -4.83
CA TRP A 189 19.65 -18.38 -4.46
C TRP A 189 19.42 -19.25 -5.68
N GLN A 190 19.27 -20.55 -5.48
CA GLN A 190 18.88 -21.46 -6.53
C GLN A 190 17.35 -21.57 -6.60
N VAL A 191 16.82 -21.73 -7.80
CA VAL A 191 15.42 -21.98 -8.05
C VAL A 191 15.27 -23.15 -9.01
N GLU A 192 14.23 -23.95 -8.84
CA GLU A 192 13.90 -25.02 -9.75
C GLU A 192 12.83 -24.55 -10.74
N LYS A 193 13.20 -24.53 -12.01
CA LYS A 193 12.34 -24.14 -13.11
C LYS A 193 12.26 -25.29 -14.13
N MET A 194 11.08 -25.89 -14.29
CA MET A 194 10.84 -27.00 -15.23
C MET A 194 11.84 -28.17 -15.10
N GLY A 195 12.30 -28.47 -13.88
CA GLY A 195 13.26 -29.53 -13.61
C GLY A 195 14.72 -29.11 -13.79
N GLU A 196 15.01 -27.87 -14.14
CA GLU A 196 16.35 -27.31 -14.23
C GLU A 196 16.63 -26.32 -13.09
N HIS A 197 17.89 -26.23 -12.65
CA HIS A 197 18.28 -25.26 -11.64
C HIS A 197 18.77 -23.96 -12.30
N ALA A 198 18.18 -22.85 -11.88
CA ALA A 198 18.60 -21.51 -12.24
C ALA A 198 19.04 -20.70 -11.00
N LYS A 199 19.75 -19.60 -11.20
CA LYS A 199 20.14 -18.69 -10.12
C LYS A 199 19.34 -17.40 -10.18
N VAL A 200 18.88 -16.93 -9.03
CA VAL A 200 18.21 -15.64 -8.84
C VAL A 200 18.94 -14.84 -7.77
N PHE A 201 18.88 -13.52 -7.82
CA PHE A 201 19.46 -12.70 -6.76
C PHE A 201 18.79 -12.96 -5.43
N SER A 202 19.59 -13.01 -4.37
CA SER A 202 19.09 -13.18 -3.01
C SER A 202 18.29 -11.94 -2.56
N PRO A 203 17.05 -12.09 -2.08
CA PRO A 203 16.25 -10.98 -1.54
C PRO A 203 16.86 -10.39 -0.27
N MET A 204 17.81 -11.10 0.35
CA MET A 204 18.48 -10.68 1.58
C MET A 204 19.25 -9.36 1.42
N HIS A 205 19.70 -9.02 0.20
CA HIS A 205 20.38 -7.75 -0.05
C HIS A 205 19.43 -6.55 0.07
N GLY A 206 18.24 -6.63 -0.54
CA GLY A 206 17.22 -5.62 -0.42
C GLY A 206 16.71 -5.47 1.01
N LEU A 207 16.44 -6.60 1.66
CA LEU A 207 16.01 -6.65 3.08
C LEU A 207 17.05 -6.01 4.01
N LYS A 208 18.34 -6.33 3.87
CA LYS A 208 19.42 -5.76 4.70
C LYS A 208 19.59 -4.25 4.47
N ARG A 209 19.46 -3.81 3.24
CA ARG A 209 19.52 -2.40 2.87
C ARG A 209 18.36 -1.62 3.52
N THR A 210 17.14 -2.13 3.39
CA THR A 210 15.94 -1.53 4.00
C THR A 210 15.97 -1.62 5.53
N GLU A 211 16.47 -2.70 6.10
CA GLU A 211 16.72 -2.83 7.55
C GLU A 211 17.63 -1.72 8.05
N THR A 212 18.72 -1.43 7.32
CA THR A 212 19.66 -0.35 7.70
C THR A 212 18.94 1.00 7.75
N PHE A 213 18.08 1.29 6.80
CA PHE A 213 17.25 2.49 6.79
C PHE A 213 16.30 2.54 7.99
N VAL A 214 15.49 1.49 8.18
CA VAL A 214 14.50 1.43 9.29
C VAL A 214 15.20 1.57 10.63
N ARG A 215 16.27 0.81 10.86
CA ARG A 215 17.06 0.84 12.10
C ARG A 215 17.65 2.23 12.35
N SER A 216 18.22 2.87 11.33
CA SER A 216 18.80 4.21 11.44
C SER A 216 17.75 5.24 11.86
N VAL A 217 16.58 5.24 11.23
CA VAL A 217 15.49 6.17 11.56
C VAL A 217 15.01 5.93 12.99
N LEU A 218 14.68 4.70 13.35
CA LEU A 218 14.18 4.39 14.71
C LEU A 218 15.20 4.76 15.78
N HIS A 219 16.48 4.49 15.55
CA HIS A 219 17.56 4.84 16.49
C HIS A 219 17.75 6.35 16.63
N THR A 220 17.76 7.09 15.51
CA THR A 220 17.93 8.55 15.51
C THR A 220 16.88 9.27 16.37
N TYR A 221 15.67 8.76 16.39
CA TYR A 221 14.57 9.34 17.16
C TYR A 221 14.31 8.62 18.51
N ALA A 222 15.22 7.75 18.93
CA ALA A 222 15.11 6.96 20.15
C ALA A 222 13.72 6.29 20.30
N LEU A 223 13.18 5.79 19.20
CA LEU A 223 11.90 5.12 19.18
C LEU A 223 12.11 3.61 19.31
N ASP A 224 11.77 3.08 20.49
CA ASP A 224 11.73 1.64 20.74
C ASP A 224 10.52 1.02 20.02
N PHE A 225 10.76 0.54 18.79
CA PHE A 225 9.77 -0.13 17.96
C PHE A 225 10.46 -1.25 17.18
N SER A 226 9.94 -2.46 17.30
CA SER A 226 10.56 -3.65 16.73
C SER A 226 10.44 -3.69 15.20
N PHE A 227 11.31 -4.45 14.57
CA PHE A 227 11.18 -4.78 13.14
C PHE A 227 11.52 -6.23 12.87
N HIS A 228 10.96 -6.78 11.80
CA HIS A 228 11.17 -8.15 11.34
C HIS A 228 11.28 -8.16 9.81
N LYS A 229 12.09 -9.07 9.26
CA LYS A 229 12.25 -9.25 7.82
C LYS A 229 11.43 -10.43 7.33
N VAL A 230 10.83 -10.30 6.16
CA VAL A 230 10.03 -11.34 5.55
C VAL A 230 10.44 -11.50 4.08
N VAL A 231 10.77 -12.71 3.66
CA VAL A 231 10.79 -13.08 2.25
C VAL A 231 9.43 -13.71 1.95
N LEU A 232 8.67 -13.08 1.09
CA LEU A 232 7.29 -13.46 0.76
C LEU A 232 7.24 -14.07 -0.64
N ALA A 233 6.88 -15.34 -0.73
CA ALA A 233 6.78 -16.10 -1.98
C ALA A 233 5.47 -16.92 -2.03
N PRO A 234 4.29 -16.27 -2.15
CA PRO A 234 2.99 -16.97 -2.00
C PRO A 234 2.75 -18.08 -3.00
N SER A 235 3.39 -18.02 -4.16
CA SER A 235 3.23 -18.99 -5.27
C SER A 235 4.29 -20.09 -5.29
N HIS A 236 5.29 -20.04 -4.40
CA HIS A 236 6.43 -20.95 -4.39
C HIS A 236 6.57 -21.65 -3.04
N THR A 237 7.47 -22.64 -2.96
CA THR A 237 7.85 -23.33 -1.71
C THR A 237 9.32 -23.12 -1.47
N PHE A 238 9.70 -22.90 -0.21
CA PHE A 238 11.11 -22.86 0.20
C PHE A 238 11.58 -24.22 0.69
N ASP A 239 12.75 -24.65 0.20
CA ASP A 239 13.48 -25.81 0.71
C ASP A 239 14.94 -25.43 0.94
N GLY A 240 15.57 -25.97 1.98
CA GLY A 240 16.98 -25.77 2.28
C GLY A 240 17.26 -24.96 3.54
N ALA A 241 18.07 -23.90 3.43
CA ALA A 241 18.58 -23.16 4.59
C ALA A 241 17.47 -22.46 5.38
N LYS A 242 17.55 -22.60 6.72
CA LYS A 242 16.63 -21.88 7.64
C LYS A 242 16.82 -20.36 7.53
N PRO A 243 15.72 -19.59 7.78
CA PRO A 243 15.83 -18.13 7.75
C PRO A 243 16.81 -17.61 8.80
N PRO A 244 17.59 -16.56 8.49
CA PRO A 244 18.47 -15.90 9.43
C PRO A 244 17.71 -15.23 10.58
N PHE A 245 18.45 -14.77 11.60
CA PHE A 245 17.89 -14.06 12.74
C PHE A 245 17.01 -12.86 12.31
N LEU A 246 15.87 -12.69 12.98
CA LEU A 246 14.84 -11.68 12.65
C LEU A 246 14.35 -11.75 11.19
N THR A 247 14.28 -12.96 10.63
CA THR A 247 13.79 -13.18 9.27
C THR A 247 12.83 -14.36 9.25
N SER A 248 11.79 -14.29 8.44
CA SER A 248 10.88 -15.41 8.17
C SER A 248 10.76 -15.63 6.67
N TYR A 249 10.62 -16.87 6.26
CA TYR A 249 10.26 -17.27 4.91
C TYR A 249 8.77 -17.61 4.90
N ILE A 250 8.02 -16.87 4.11
CA ILE A 250 6.57 -17.06 3.95
C ILE A 250 6.32 -17.52 2.53
N ASP A 251 5.90 -18.76 2.40
CA ASP A 251 5.68 -19.46 1.14
C ASP A 251 4.23 -19.95 0.99
N SER A 252 3.93 -20.69 -0.07
CA SER A 252 2.61 -21.21 -0.35
C SER A 252 2.02 -22.05 0.80
N THR A 253 2.87 -22.69 1.62
CA THR A 253 2.44 -23.59 2.69
C THR A 253 2.00 -22.87 3.96
N ASN A 254 2.59 -21.70 4.25
CA ASN A 254 2.36 -20.95 5.48
C ASN A 254 1.80 -19.54 5.28
N PHE A 255 1.58 -19.12 4.03
CA PHE A 255 1.06 -17.81 3.68
C PHE A 255 -0.33 -17.52 4.29
N SER A 256 -1.22 -18.51 4.25
CA SER A 256 -2.56 -18.38 4.88
C SER A 256 -2.47 -18.11 6.37
N ASP A 257 -1.62 -18.85 7.06
CA ASP A 257 -1.41 -18.72 8.50
C ASP A 257 -0.80 -17.35 8.86
N TRP A 258 0.12 -16.85 8.03
CA TRP A 258 0.71 -15.52 8.20
C TRP A 258 -0.36 -14.42 8.07
N LEU A 259 -1.24 -14.49 7.06
CA LEU A 259 -2.36 -13.56 6.91
C LEU A 259 -3.35 -13.66 8.08
N ASP A 260 -3.69 -14.86 8.50
CA ASP A 260 -4.66 -15.07 9.57
C ASP A 260 -4.14 -14.59 10.93
N LYS A 261 -2.85 -14.74 11.22
CA LYS A 261 -2.22 -14.14 12.39
C LYS A 261 -2.40 -12.62 12.40
N LYS A 262 -2.20 -11.95 11.25
CA LYS A 262 -2.40 -10.49 11.13
C LYS A 262 -3.86 -10.09 11.28
N ARG A 263 -4.80 -10.83 10.71
CA ARG A 263 -6.25 -10.58 10.83
C ARG A 263 -6.76 -10.74 12.25
N LYS A 264 -6.17 -11.65 13.03
CA LYS A 264 -6.49 -11.84 14.43
C LYS A 264 -5.97 -10.73 15.34
N LEU A 265 -5.03 -9.91 14.87
CA LEU A 265 -4.55 -8.72 15.60
C LEU A 265 -5.63 -7.62 15.58
N ASN A 266 -6.64 -7.77 16.44
CA ASN A 266 -7.70 -6.78 16.61
C ASN A 266 -7.24 -5.67 17.58
N ALA A 267 -6.28 -4.86 17.16
CA ALA A 267 -5.77 -3.75 17.94
C ALA A 267 -6.10 -2.42 17.23
N PRO A 268 -6.48 -1.36 17.97
CA PRO A 268 -6.63 -0.04 17.38
C PRO A 268 -5.27 0.50 16.93
N LEU A 269 -5.29 1.57 16.12
CA LEU A 269 -4.08 2.32 15.78
C LEU A 269 -3.37 2.78 17.05
N LYS A 270 -2.09 2.45 17.19
CA LYS A 270 -1.29 2.81 18.36
C LYS A 270 -0.45 4.06 18.09
N HIS A 271 -0.28 4.89 19.11
CA HIS A 271 0.53 6.10 19.00
C HIS A 271 1.98 5.81 18.58
N LYS A 272 2.63 4.77 19.15
CA LYS A 272 3.98 4.35 18.75
C LYS A 272 4.05 3.93 17.28
N GLN A 273 3.05 3.20 16.80
CA GLN A 273 2.92 2.79 15.40
C GLN A 273 2.82 4.01 14.45
N LEU A 274 1.90 4.94 14.75
CA LEU A 274 1.74 6.15 13.95
C LEU A 274 2.99 7.03 13.99
N LYS A 275 3.68 7.08 15.15
CA LYS A 275 4.96 7.77 15.27
C LYS A 275 6.03 7.12 14.40
N ALA A 276 6.15 5.78 14.41
CA ALA A 276 7.09 5.05 13.54
C ALA A 276 6.79 5.31 12.06
N ALA A 277 5.53 5.19 11.64
CA ALA A 277 5.10 5.48 10.27
C ALA A 277 5.43 6.90 9.83
N ASN A 278 5.13 7.89 10.67
CA ASN A 278 5.42 9.29 10.39
C ASN A 278 6.94 9.57 10.28
N LEU A 279 7.75 8.97 11.15
CA LEU A 279 9.20 9.12 11.09
C LEU A 279 9.80 8.47 9.86
N LEU A 280 9.41 7.23 9.55
CA LEU A 280 9.87 6.54 8.34
C LEU A 280 9.47 7.32 7.08
N MET A 281 8.23 7.82 7.01
CA MET A 281 7.75 8.58 5.86
C MET A 281 8.52 9.89 5.65
N ARG A 282 8.87 10.63 6.71
CA ARG A 282 9.66 11.87 6.63
C ARG A 282 11.05 11.66 6.03
N HIS A 283 11.57 10.45 6.07
CA HIS A 283 12.87 10.07 5.50
C HIS A 283 12.75 9.38 4.12
N THR A 284 11.57 9.42 3.51
CA THR A 284 11.40 9.00 2.11
C THR A 284 11.52 10.18 1.18
N LYS A 285 11.98 9.93 -0.05
CA LYS A 285 11.99 10.90 -1.12
C LYS A 285 10.57 11.12 -1.65
N THR A 286 10.28 12.35 -2.07
CA THR A 286 9.00 12.71 -2.66
C THR A 286 9.22 13.56 -3.91
N ILE A 287 8.62 13.13 -5.04
CA ILE A 287 8.57 13.87 -6.31
C ILE A 287 7.13 14.24 -6.58
N ALA A 288 6.85 15.55 -6.65
CA ALA A 288 5.51 16.06 -6.89
C ALA A 288 5.54 17.39 -7.59
N PHE A 289 4.47 17.68 -8.33
CA PHE A 289 4.27 18.91 -9.10
C PHE A 289 3.14 19.72 -8.47
N LYS A 290 3.24 21.04 -8.51
CA LYS A 290 2.12 21.92 -8.14
C LYS A 290 0.94 21.63 -9.06
N ARG A 291 -0.28 21.72 -8.54
CA ARG A 291 -1.47 21.63 -9.37
C ARG A 291 -1.65 22.94 -10.15
N PRO A 292 -1.96 22.88 -11.46
CA PRO A 292 -2.10 24.08 -12.29
C PRO A 292 -3.08 25.11 -11.74
N GLU A 293 -4.10 24.64 -11.02
CA GLU A 293 -5.13 25.50 -10.43
C GLU A 293 -4.61 26.47 -9.36
N TRP A 294 -3.40 26.21 -8.84
CA TRP A 294 -2.73 27.04 -7.82
C TRP A 294 -1.61 27.90 -8.41
N GLU A 295 -1.36 27.84 -9.73
CA GLU A 295 -0.35 28.67 -10.41
C GLU A 295 -0.89 30.04 -10.84
N THR A 296 -2.22 30.22 -10.89
CA THR A 296 -2.86 31.43 -11.43
C THR A 296 -2.93 32.62 -10.47
N ASP A 297 -2.68 32.42 -9.17
CA ASP A 297 -2.83 33.48 -8.18
C ASP A 297 -1.55 34.31 -7.95
N GLU A 298 -0.38 33.90 -8.45
CA GLU A 298 0.88 34.64 -8.25
C GLU A 298 1.16 35.68 -9.36
N THR A 299 0.38 35.72 -10.45
CA THR A 299 0.61 36.64 -11.59
C THR A 299 -0.35 37.85 -11.65
N SER A 300 -1.28 37.97 -10.69
CA SER A 300 -2.28 39.04 -10.67
C SER A 300 -1.91 40.23 -9.76
N GLU A 301 -0.76 40.16 -9.09
CA GLU A 301 -0.24 41.30 -8.29
C GLU A 301 1.12 41.77 -8.82
N LYS A 302 1.13 42.43 -10.00
CA LYS A 302 2.17 43.36 -10.43
C LYS A 302 1.57 44.51 -11.22
#